data_1f48993c9f7734db119e7d2f788c7da3
#
_entry.id   1f48993c9f7734db119e7d2f788c7da3
#
_cell.length_a   1.000
_cell.length_b   1.000
_cell.length_c   1.000
_cell.angle_alpha   90.00
_cell.angle_beta   90.00
_cell.angle_gamma   90.00
#
_symmetry.space_group_name_H-M   'P 1'
#
loop_
_entity.id
_entity.type
_entity.pdbx_description
1 polymer ?
#
loop_
_entity_poly.entity_id
_entity_poly.type
_entity_poly.pdbx_seq_one_letter_code
_entity_poly.pdbx_strand_id
1 'polypeptide(L)' 'MAKALFGSIVAPHELRAAEENAVLRAKVRRLEQQLAVLREERDAAIAHELLSMAHEQAAPALA' A
#
# COMPACT_ATOMS: atom_id res chain seq x y z
N MET A 1 28.63 -25.50 22.40
CA MET A 1 27.36 -26.06 22.04
C MET A 1 26.22 -25.37 22.70
N ALA A 2 26.02 -25.65 23.95
CA ALA A 2 24.94 -25.03 24.65
C ALA A 2 24.99 -23.51 24.53
N LYS A 3 26.17 -22.99 24.46
CA LYS A 3 26.35 -21.57 24.31
C LYS A 3 25.77 -21.05 23.04
N ALA A 4 25.97 -21.76 21.99
CA ALA A 4 25.44 -21.34 20.70
C ALA A 4 23.92 -21.27 20.78
N LEU A 5 23.34 -22.21 21.47
CA LEU A 5 21.90 -22.20 21.64
C LEU A 5 21.45 -21.01 22.46
N PHE A 6 22.20 -20.73 23.51
CA PHE A 6 21.87 -19.61 24.34
C PHE A 6 22.00 -18.31 23.58
N GLY A 7 22.99 -18.24 22.72
CA GLY A 7 23.20 -17.05 21.94
C GLY A 7 22.04 -16.76 21.01
N SER A 8 21.29 -17.79 20.66
CA SER A 8 20.14 -17.59 19.76
C SER A 8 18.86 -17.34 20.52
N ILE A 9 18.89 -17.41 21.82
CA ILE A 9 17.68 -17.18 22.61
C ILE A 9 17.48 -15.68 22.76
N VAL A 10 16.32 -15.25 22.37
CA VAL A 10 15.93 -13.86 22.44
C VAL A 10 15.15 -13.65 23.72
N ALA A 11 15.39 -12.56 24.41
CA ALA A 11 14.66 -12.25 25.63
C ALA A 11 13.17 -12.09 25.29
N PRO A 12 12.28 -12.44 26.21
CA PRO A 12 10.85 -12.38 25.93
C PRO A 12 10.38 -11.01 25.45
N HIS A 13 10.94 -9.94 26.01
CA HIS A 13 10.52 -8.60 25.57
C HIS A 13 11.04 -8.30 24.17
N GLU A 14 12.21 -8.82 23.82
CA GLU A 14 12.75 -8.62 22.48
C GLU A 14 11.94 -9.41 21.46
N LEU A 15 11.54 -10.61 21.83
CA LEU A 15 10.72 -11.43 20.94
C LEU A 15 9.38 -10.76 20.71
N ARG A 16 8.80 -10.21 21.76
CA ARG A 16 7.53 -9.52 21.64
C ARG A 16 7.66 -8.29 20.75
N ALA A 17 8.75 -7.55 20.93
CA ALA A 17 8.98 -6.39 20.08
C ALA A 17 9.16 -6.78 18.63
N ALA A 18 9.86 -7.89 18.38
CA ALA A 18 10.03 -8.38 17.02
C ALA A 18 8.71 -8.80 16.40
N GLU A 19 7.86 -9.43 17.20
CA GLU A 19 6.54 -9.83 16.73
C GLU A 19 5.69 -8.61 16.42
N GLU A 20 5.72 -7.62 17.30
CA GLU A 20 4.98 -6.39 17.07
C GLU A 20 5.48 -5.66 15.83
N ASN A 21 6.79 -5.65 15.63
CA ASN A 21 7.36 -5.03 14.45
C ASN A 21 6.90 -5.74 13.18
N ALA A 22 6.85 -7.06 13.21
CA ALA A 22 6.40 -7.82 12.06
C ALA A 22 4.95 -7.51 11.74
N VAL A 23 4.11 -7.41 12.76
CA VAL A 23 2.72 -7.06 12.58
C VAL A 23 2.57 -5.67 12.00
N LEU A 24 3.34 -4.72 12.54
CA LEU A 24 3.28 -3.35 12.04
C LEU A 24 3.75 -3.25 10.59
N ARG A 25 4.80 -3.98 10.24
CA ARG A 25 5.27 -3.98 8.86
C ARG A 25 4.22 -4.55 7.91
N ALA A 26 3.53 -5.59 8.36
CA ALA A 26 2.46 -6.17 7.55
C ALA A 26 1.32 -5.17 7.36
N LYS A 27 0.98 -4.44 8.42
CA LYS A 27 -0.04 -3.41 8.33
C LYS A 27 0.36 -2.29 7.39
N VAL A 28 1.61 -1.87 7.47
CA VAL A 28 2.11 -0.82 6.60
C VAL A 28 2.03 -1.26 5.14
N ARG A 29 2.46 -2.49 4.84
CA ARG A 29 2.38 -2.98 3.48
C ARG A 29 0.95 -3.03 2.98
N ARG A 30 0.02 -3.45 3.84
CA ARG A 30 -1.38 -3.50 3.46
C ARG A 30 -1.93 -2.11 3.16
N LEU A 31 -1.58 -1.16 4.02
CA LEU A 31 -2.03 0.21 3.82
C LEU A 31 -1.43 0.81 2.55
N GLU A 32 -0.17 0.52 2.28
CA GLU A 32 0.47 0.97 1.05
C GLU A 32 -0.22 0.40 -0.17
N GLN A 33 -0.60 -0.86 -0.11
CA GLN A 33 -1.32 -1.47 -1.21
C GLN A 33 -2.68 -0.85 -1.40
N GLN A 34 -3.38 -0.56 -0.31
CA GLN A 34 -4.66 0.10 -0.38
C GLN A 34 -4.53 1.50 -0.96
N LEU A 35 -3.48 2.20 -0.57
CA LEU A 35 -3.22 3.51 -1.14
C LEU A 35 -2.95 3.43 -2.63
N ALA A 36 -2.17 2.44 -3.05
CA ALA A 36 -1.87 2.27 -4.46
C ALA A 36 -3.14 2.03 -5.26
N VAL A 37 -4.02 1.18 -4.75
CA VAL A 37 -5.28 0.90 -5.42
C VAL A 37 -6.15 2.15 -5.49
N LEU A 38 -6.24 2.88 -4.39
CA LEU A 38 -7.04 4.11 -4.37
C LEU A 38 -6.49 5.15 -5.33
N ARG A 39 -5.18 5.25 -5.44
CA ARG A 39 -4.56 6.17 -6.39
C ARG A 39 -4.87 5.78 -7.81
N GLU A 40 -4.82 4.49 -8.10
CA GLU A 40 -5.17 4.01 -9.43
C GLU A 40 -6.62 4.29 -9.77
N GLU A 41 -7.50 4.06 -8.82
CA GLU A 41 -8.91 4.33 -9.03
C GLU A 41 -9.17 5.81 -9.24
N ARG A 42 -8.48 6.64 -8.47
CA ARG A 42 -8.60 8.08 -8.64
C ARG A 42 -8.09 8.52 -10.00
N ASP A 43 -6.92 8.01 -10.39
CA ASP A 43 -6.35 8.37 -11.67
C ASP A 43 -7.24 7.92 -12.83
N ALA A 44 -7.83 6.73 -12.69
CA ALA A 44 -8.74 6.23 -13.70
C ALA A 44 -10.00 7.11 -13.78
N ALA A 45 -10.50 7.53 -12.62
CA ALA A 45 -11.68 8.39 -12.61
C ALA A 45 -11.37 9.74 -13.24
N ILE A 46 -10.19 10.29 -12.94
CA ILE A 46 -9.79 11.56 -13.52
C ILE A 46 -9.63 11.44 -15.04
N ALA A 47 -8.99 10.35 -15.47
CA ALA A 47 -8.80 10.13 -16.90
C ALA A 47 -10.15 9.98 -17.61
N HIS A 48 -11.06 9.26 -17.00
CA HIS A 48 -12.40 9.10 -17.55
C HIS A 48 -13.11 10.43 -17.69
N GLU A 49 -12.98 11.27 -16.66
CA GLU A 49 -13.62 12.56 -16.69
C GLU A 49 -13.02 13.48 -17.73
N LEU A 50 -11.69 13.45 -17.86
CA LEU A 50 -11.02 14.25 -18.86
C LEU A 50 -11.40 13.82 -20.27
N LEU A 51 -11.52 12.53 -20.51
CA LEU A 51 -11.96 12.02 -21.79
C LEU A 51 -13.40 12.43 -22.08
N SER A 52 -14.22 12.39 -21.06
CA SER A 52 -15.62 12.78 -21.20
C SER A 52 -15.73 14.26 -21.56
N MET A 53 -14.94 15.09 -20.91
CA MET A 53 -14.92 16.52 -21.18
C MET A 53 -14.40 16.83 -22.56
N ALA A 54 -13.36 16.14 -22.98
CA ALA A 54 -12.82 16.31 -24.31
C ALA A 54 -13.84 15.92 -25.36
N HIS A 55 -14.58 14.88 -25.08
CA HIS A 55 -15.62 14.40 -25.99
C HIS A 55 -16.73 15.43 -26.12
N GLU A 56 -17.12 16.00 -25.00
CA GLU A 56 -18.15 17.02 -25.01
C GLU A 56 -17.72 18.27 -25.78
N GLN A 57 -16.47 18.66 -25.63
CA GLN A 57 -15.95 19.81 -26.33
C GLN A 57 -15.84 19.57 -27.81
N ALA A 58 -15.60 18.34 -28.21
CA ALA A 58 -15.50 18.01 -29.63
C ALA A 58 -16.86 17.98 -30.29
N ALA A 59 -17.89 17.56 -29.58
CA ALA A 59 -19.22 17.42 -30.14
C ALA A 59 -19.76 18.70 -30.74
N PRO A 60 -19.69 19.86 -30.06
CA PRO A 60 -20.19 21.09 -30.65
C PRO A 60 -19.44 21.48 -31.92
N ALA A 61 -18.17 21.17 -31.99
CA ALA A 61 -17.39 21.52 -33.17
C ALA A 61 -17.81 20.69 -34.37
N LEU A 62 -18.32 19.51 -34.13
CA LEU A 62 -18.79 18.65 -35.22
C LEU A 62 -20.16 19.06 -35.72
N ALA A 63 -20.91 19.64 -34.86
CA ALA A 63 -22.23 20.07 -35.21
C ALA A 63 -22.17 21.30 -36.07
#